data_bfdbca742c731f85af7ab1930821efe9
#
_entry.id   bfdbca742c731f85af7ab1930821efe9
#
_cell.length_a   1.000
_cell.length_b   1.000
_cell.length_c   1.000
_cell.angle_alpha   90.00
_cell.angle_beta   90.00
_cell.angle_gamma   90.00
#
_symmetry.space_group_name_H-M   'P 1'
#
loop_
_entity.id
_entity.type
_entity.pdbx_description
1 polymer ?
#
loop_
_entity_poly.entity_id
_entity_poly.type
_entity_poly.pdbx_seq_one_letter_code
_entity_poly.pdbx_strand_id
1 'polypeptide(L)'
;MGELSTLRALVTGGSSGIGLATAKALAKGGAAIAVMDREVSASGDSVFVTADVTDDGAVQEAVASAIRQLGGLDILVNCAGIGAQGGVDANPDEEWHRVFDVNVLGMVRVTRAALPTLLESSAGAIVNVSSVAATVGLPDRVLYSASKGAVLSMTLAMAADLLPLGVRVNAVNPGTTDTPWVGRLLDSAADPSAERAALQARQPHGRLVAAAEVAHSIVYLASPRSGSTTGTYLAVDGGMQRLRPRPRG
;
A
#
# COMPACT_ATOMS: atom_id res chain seq x y z
N MET A 1 11.24 -24.82 -3.25
CA MET A 1 10.53 -24.01 -2.25
C MET A 1 10.48 -22.57 -2.75
N GLY A 2 9.36 -21.86 -2.54
CA GLY A 2 9.24 -20.46 -2.92
C GLY A 2 10.15 -19.55 -2.09
N GLU A 3 10.46 -18.37 -2.61
CA GLU A 3 11.36 -17.40 -1.95
C GLU A 3 10.89 -16.94 -0.56
N LEU A 4 9.57 -16.99 -0.31
CA LEU A 4 8.93 -16.58 0.93
C LEU A 4 8.38 -17.77 1.73
N SER A 5 8.80 -19.01 1.38
CA SER A 5 8.38 -20.22 2.11
C SER A 5 8.70 -20.05 3.60
N THR A 6 7.75 -20.39 4.47
CA THR A 6 7.80 -20.24 5.92
C THR A 6 7.53 -18.83 6.46
N LEU A 7 7.42 -17.79 5.62
CA LEU A 7 7.07 -16.45 6.08
C LEU A 7 5.55 -16.26 6.18
N ARG A 8 5.15 -15.37 7.08
CA ARG A 8 3.77 -15.04 7.42
C ARG A 8 3.55 -13.57 7.15
N ALA A 9 2.54 -13.24 6.37
CA ALA A 9 2.28 -11.88 5.94
C ALA A 9 0.85 -11.42 6.27
N LEU A 10 0.72 -10.19 6.76
CA LEU A 10 -0.54 -9.47 6.90
C LEU A 10 -0.62 -8.36 5.85
N VAL A 11 -1.71 -8.34 5.07
CA VAL A 11 -1.97 -7.31 4.06
C VAL A 11 -3.26 -6.58 4.40
N THR A 12 -3.19 -5.27 4.66
CA THR A 12 -4.38 -4.43 4.86
C THR A 12 -4.95 -3.96 3.52
N GLY A 13 -6.27 -3.83 3.41
CA GLY A 13 -6.92 -3.52 2.14
C GLY A 13 -6.76 -4.63 1.10
N GLY A 14 -6.61 -5.87 1.57
CA GLY A 14 -6.23 -7.01 0.74
C GLY A 14 -7.37 -7.66 -0.04
N SER A 15 -8.61 -7.18 0.09
CA SER A 15 -9.78 -7.71 -0.64
C SER A 15 -9.89 -7.17 -2.07
N SER A 16 -9.13 -6.13 -2.44
CA SER A 16 -9.23 -5.53 -3.78
C SER A 16 -7.91 -4.92 -4.27
N GLY A 17 -7.83 -4.59 -5.56
CA GLY A 17 -6.80 -3.78 -6.18
C GLY A 17 -5.37 -4.25 -5.89
N ILE A 18 -4.52 -3.31 -5.45
CA ILE A 18 -3.10 -3.56 -5.15
C ILE A 18 -2.96 -4.55 -3.99
N GLY A 19 -3.78 -4.42 -2.93
CA GLY A 19 -3.73 -5.31 -1.77
C GLY A 19 -4.00 -6.76 -2.13
N LEU A 20 -5.06 -7.02 -2.92
CA LEU A 20 -5.39 -8.36 -3.41
C LEU A 20 -4.29 -8.94 -4.31
N ALA A 21 -3.76 -8.13 -5.24
CA ALA A 21 -2.65 -8.55 -6.08
C ALA A 21 -1.41 -8.90 -5.24
N THR A 22 -1.15 -8.12 -4.18
CA THR A 22 -0.05 -8.34 -3.24
C THR A 22 -0.23 -9.62 -2.45
N ALA A 23 -1.41 -9.86 -1.87
CA ALA A 23 -1.72 -11.08 -1.13
C ALA A 23 -1.50 -12.33 -2.01
N LYS A 24 -2.01 -12.29 -3.25
CA LYS A 24 -1.80 -13.38 -4.24
C LYS A 24 -0.32 -13.57 -4.60
N ALA A 25 0.44 -12.50 -4.77
CA ALA A 25 1.86 -12.57 -5.14
C ALA A 25 2.71 -13.13 -3.99
N LEU A 26 2.45 -12.71 -2.74
CA LEU A 26 3.11 -13.24 -1.55
C LEU A 26 2.79 -14.73 -1.34
N ALA A 27 1.51 -15.12 -1.50
CA ALA A 27 1.09 -16.53 -1.43
C ALA A 27 1.78 -17.38 -2.52
N LYS A 28 1.85 -16.89 -3.75
CA LYS A 28 2.60 -17.55 -4.84
C LYS A 28 4.08 -17.71 -4.51
N GLY A 29 4.65 -16.77 -3.75
CA GLY A 29 6.02 -16.85 -3.21
C GLY A 29 6.19 -17.88 -2.09
N GLY A 30 5.08 -18.44 -1.58
CA GLY A 30 5.07 -19.47 -0.54
C GLY A 30 4.76 -18.96 0.87
N ALA A 31 4.43 -17.67 1.05
CA ALA A 31 4.06 -17.11 2.35
C ALA A 31 2.65 -17.54 2.78
N ALA A 32 2.45 -17.75 4.08
CA ALA A 32 1.13 -17.82 4.68
C ALA A 32 0.54 -16.40 4.81
N ILE A 33 -0.71 -16.22 4.39
CA ILE A 33 -1.31 -14.88 4.22
C ILE A 33 -2.49 -14.68 5.15
N ALA A 34 -2.49 -13.54 5.84
CA ALA A 34 -3.69 -12.93 6.39
C ALA A 34 -4.05 -11.67 5.62
N VAL A 35 -5.33 -11.50 5.34
CA VAL A 35 -5.91 -10.30 4.73
C VAL A 35 -6.78 -9.60 5.76
N MET A 36 -6.57 -8.31 5.96
CA MET A 36 -7.43 -7.45 6.77
C MET A 36 -8.13 -6.43 5.89
N ASP A 37 -9.46 -6.42 5.93
CA ASP A 37 -10.28 -5.46 5.20
C ASP A 37 -11.59 -5.22 5.95
N ARG A 38 -12.34 -4.19 5.56
CA ARG A 38 -13.67 -3.91 6.10
C ARG A 38 -14.72 -4.91 5.62
N GLU A 39 -14.55 -5.35 4.38
CA GLU A 39 -15.41 -6.35 3.75
C GLU A 39 -14.54 -7.51 3.28
N VAL A 40 -14.89 -8.69 3.73
CA VAL A 40 -14.14 -9.90 3.39
C VAL A 40 -14.75 -10.51 2.13
N SER A 41 -13.98 -10.56 1.05
CA SER A 41 -14.27 -11.47 -0.06
C SER A 41 -13.33 -12.67 0.06
N ALA A 42 -13.79 -13.73 0.73
CA ALA A 42 -12.99 -14.93 0.92
C ALA A 42 -12.71 -15.60 -0.43
N SER A 43 -11.44 -15.75 -0.79
CA SER A 43 -11.01 -16.62 -1.88
C SER A 43 -9.66 -17.25 -1.55
N GLY A 44 -9.59 -18.57 -1.52
CA GLY A 44 -8.34 -19.34 -1.30
C GLY A 44 -8.04 -19.64 0.18
N ASP A 45 -6.80 -20.09 0.44
CA ASP A 45 -6.32 -20.57 1.74
C ASP A 45 -5.83 -19.44 2.68
N SER A 46 -6.16 -18.20 2.38
CA SER A 46 -5.76 -17.05 3.22
C SER A 46 -6.63 -16.95 4.47
N VAL A 47 -6.02 -16.52 5.57
CA VAL A 47 -6.74 -16.09 6.77
C VAL A 47 -7.40 -14.73 6.47
N PHE A 48 -8.67 -14.57 6.84
CA PHE A 48 -9.39 -13.30 6.70
C PHE A 48 -9.79 -12.77 8.06
N VAL A 49 -9.50 -11.50 8.31
CA VAL A 49 -9.91 -10.77 9.51
C VAL A 49 -10.58 -9.46 9.10
N THR A 50 -11.72 -9.15 9.72
CA THR A 50 -12.47 -7.94 9.40
C THR A 50 -12.13 -6.83 10.38
N ALA A 51 -11.71 -5.67 9.87
CA ALA A 51 -11.56 -4.45 10.66
C ALA A 51 -11.60 -3.20 9.77
N ASP A 52 -12.16 -2.11 10.29
CA ASP A 52 -11.92 -0.78 9.77
C ASP A 52 -10.63 -0.24 10.43
N VAL A 53 -9.68 0.25 9.64
CA VAL A 53 -8.40 0.80 10.14
C VAL A 53 -8.60 2.09 10.95
N THR A 54 -9.79 2.68 10.93
CA THR A 54 -10.14 3.85 11.74
C THR A 54 -10.56 3.50 13.17
N ASP A 55 -10.85 2.22 13.45
CA ASP A 55 -11.18 1.71 14.77
C ASP A 55 -9.98 0.98 15.39
N ASP A 56 -9.36 1.61 16.41
CA ASP A 56 -8.15 1.05 17.07
C ASP A 56 -8.44 -0.29 17.77
N GLY A 57 -9.61 -0.44 18.40
CA GLY A 57 -10.00 -1.68 19.07
C GLY A 57 -10.18 -2.83 18.08
N ALA A 58 -10.92 -2.59 17.00
CA ALA A 58 -11.12 -3.57 15.94
C ALA A 58 -9.78 -3.97 15.27
N VAL A 59 -8.88 -3.01 15.06
CA VAL A 59 -7.54 -3.26 14.51
C VAL A 59 -6.73 -4.16 15.43
N GLN A 60 -6.69 -3.88 16.74
CA GLN A 60 -5.94 -4.69 17.71
C GLN A 60 -6.46 -6.14 17.71
N GLU A 61 -7.76 -6.35 17.77
CA GLU A 61 -8.37 -7.68 17.75
C GLU A 61 -8.09 -8.44 16.45
N ALA A 62 -8.24 -7.77 15.30
CA ALA A 62 -8.02 -8.36 13.99
C ALA A 62 -6.55 -8.75 13.78
N VAL A 63 -5.60 -7.86 14.14
CA VAL A 63 -4.16 -8.15 14.05
C VAL A 63 -3.79 -9.31 14.98
N ALA A 64 -4.24 -9.30 16.23
CA ALA A 64 -4.00 -10.40 17.16
C ALA A 64 -4.60 -11.73 16.66
N SER A 65 -5.78 -11.70 16.07
CA SER A 65 -6.42 -12.87 15.45
C SER A 65 -5.61 -13.40 14.26
N ALA A 66 -5.16 -12.52 13.36
CA ALA A 66 -4.31 -12.89 12.22
C ALA A 66 -3.00 -13.55 12.69
N ILE A 67 -2.31 -12.94 13.66
CA ILE A 67 -1.06 -13.46 14.22
C ILE A 67 -1.28 -14.86 14.85
N ARG A 68 -2.34 -15.05 15.65
CA ARG A 68 -2.65 -16.36 16.22
C ARG A 68 -2.89 -17.43 15.15
N GLN A 69 -3.65 -17.11 14.11
CA GLN A 69 -3.98 -18.06 13.05
C GLN A 69 -2.78 -18.38 12.15
N LEU A 70 -1.87 -17.42 11.94
CA LEU A 70 -0.64 -17.63 11.17
C LEU A 70 0.48 -18.28 12.01
N GLY A 71 0.39 -18.23 13.32
CA GLY A 71 1.45 -18.67 14.23
C GLY A 71 2.62 -17.68 14.32
N GLY A 72 2.41 -16.39 14.02
CA GLY A 72 3.38 -15.30 14.06
C GLY A 72 3.24 -14.34 12.90
N LEU A 73 4.19 -13.40 12.72
CA LEU A 73 4.17 -12.41 11.64
C LEU A 73 5.60 -11.99 11.26
N ASP A 74 5.89 -12.01 9.96
CA ASP A 74 7.19 -11.62 9.40
C ASP A 74 7.07 -10.40 8.47
N ILE A 75 5.93 -10.26 7.79
CA ILE A 75 5.72 -9.22 6.79
C ILE A 75 4.41 -8.48 7.09
N LEU A 76 4.49 -7.16 7.17
CA LEU A 76 3.31 -6.29 7.19
C LEU A 76 3.27 -5.45 5.91
N VAL A 77 2.15 -5.49 5.18
CA VAL A 77 1.88 -4.60 4.05
C VAL A 77 0.72 -3.68 4.37
N ASN A 78 1.02 -2.41 4.57
CA ASN A 78 0.03 -1.35 4.77
C ASN A 78 -0.46 -0.83 3.42
N CYS A 79 -1.56 -1.42 2.91
CA CYS A 79 -2.15 -1.07 1.62
C CYS A 79 -3.54 -0.43 1.73
N ALA A 80 -4.23 -0.53 2.86
CA ALA A 80 -5.50 0.14 3.09
C ALA A 80 -5.37 1.65 2.89
N GLY A 81 -6.29 2.25 2.16
CA GLY A 81 -6.28 3.68 1.90
C GLY A 81 -7.42 4.13 1.00
N ILE A 82 -7.73 5.42 1.08
CA ILE A 82 -8.74 6.08 0.24
C ILE A 82 -8.14 7.26 -0.50
N GLY A 83 -8.72 7.57 -1.66
CA GLY A 83 -8.37 8.76 -2.44
C GLY A 83 -9.17 9.98 -2.00
N ALA A 84 -8.70 11.16 -2.42
CA ALA A 84 -9.44 12.42 -2.39
C ALA A 84 -9.16 13.21 -3.67
N GLN A 85 -10.13 14.00 -4.09
CA GLN A 85 -10.01 14.93 -5.23
C GLN A 85 -10.30 16.35 -4.73
N GLY A 86 -9.63 17.32 -5.31
CA GLY A 86 -9.87 18.72 -5.03
C GLY A 86 -8.60 19.54 -4.83
N GLY A 87 -8.71 20.83 -5.11
CA GLY A 87 -7.74 21.87 -4.77
C GLY A 87 -7.69 22.13 -3.26
N VAL A 88 -6.93 23.15 -2.85
CA VAL A 88 -6.76 23.48 -1.43
C VAL A 88 -8.07 23.97 -0.77
N ASP A 89 -8.97 24.50 -1.56
CA ASP A 89 -10.25 25.12 -1.17
C ASP A 89 -11.46 24.18 -1.32
N ALA A 90 -11.26 22.98 -1.88
CA ALA A 90 -12.36 22.10 -2.27
C ALA A 90 -12.75 21.07 -1.18
N ASN A 91 -11.80 20.66 -0.34
CA ASN A 91 -12.03 19.60 0.64
C ASN A 91 -12.32 20.21 2.03
N PRO A 92 -13.49 19.95 2.65
CA PRO A 92 -13.81 20.41 4.00
C PRO A 92 -12.96 19.64 5.05
N ASP A 93 -12.85 20.21 6.26
CA ASP A 93 -12.03 19.67 7.34
C ASP A 93 -12.40 18.21 7.69
N GLU A 94 -13.69 17.86 7.60
CA GLU A 94 -14.17 16.50 7.85
C GLU A 94 -13.58 15.48 6.85
N GLU A 95 -13.39 15.89 5.60
CA GLU A 95 -12.74 15.03 4.59
C GLU A 95 -11.25 14.93 4.85
N TRP A 96 -10.58 16.01 5.28
CA TRP A 96 -9.20 16.00 5.73
C TRP A 96 -9.02 15.00 6.88
N HIS A 97 -9.84 15.11 7.92
CA HIS A 97 -9.78 14.19 9.06
C HIS A 97 -9.99 12.75 8.62
N ARG A 98 -11.01 12.46 7.81
CA ARG A 98 -11.31 11.11 7.33
C ARG A 98 -10.17 10.51 6.50
N VAL A 99 -9.58 11.28 5.57
CA VAL A 99 -8.49 10.77 4.71
C VAL A 99 -7.23 10.53 5.52
N PHE A 100 -6.89 11.43 6.46
CA PHE A 100 -5.75 11.23 7.35
C PHE A 100 -5.99 10.08 8.33
N ASP A 101 -7.19 9.93 8.84
CA ASP A 101 -7.53 8.83 9.75
C ASP A 101 -7.35 7.46 9.08
N VAL A 102 -7.80 7.31 7.84
CA VAL A 102 -7.61 6.06 7.09
C VAL A 102 -6.16 5.89 6.62
N ASN A 103 -5.61 6.88 5.90
CA ASN A 103 -4.33 6.71 5.17
C ASN A 103 -3.10 6.79 6.07
N VAL A 104 -3.19 7.50 7.20
CA VAL A 104 -2.07 7.79 8.09
C VAL A 104 -2.27 7.11 9.44
N LEU A 105 -3.30 7.48 10.20
CA LEU A 105 -3.52 6.90 11.53
C LEU A 105 -3.87 5.42 11.47
N GLY A 106 -4.64 4.99 10.47
CA GLY A 106 -4.93 3.57 10.24
C GLY A 106 -3.66 2.74 10.07
N MET A 107 -2.71 3.25 9.27
CA MET A 107 -1.39 2.62 9.12
C MET A 107 -0.62 2.58 10.46
N VAL A 108 -0.66 3.65 11.24
CA VAL A 108 -0.03 3.69 12.58
C VAL A 108 -0.64 2.66 13.52
N ARG A 109 -1.98 2.56 13.58
CA ARG A 109 -2.69 1.58 14.42
C ARG A 109 -2.28 0.16 14.08
N VAL A 110 -2.34 -0.21 12.79
CA VAL A 110 -1.98 -1.56 12.33
C VAL A 110 -0.51 -1.87 12.62
N THR A 111 0.39 -0.93 12.32
CA THR A 111 1.82 -1.12 12.56
C THR A 111 2.10 -1.28 14.06
N ARG A 112 1.49 -0.46 14.92
CA ARG A 112 1.62 -0.54 16.38
C ARG A 112 1.16 -1.90 16.92
N ALA A 113 0.01 -2.41 16.45
CA ALA A 113 -0.51 -3.70 16.86
C ALA A 113 0.36 -4.88 16.38
N ALA A 114 0.96 -4.78 15.18
CA ALA A 114 1.79 -5.82 14.60
C ALA A 114 3.25 -5.82 15.09
N LEU A 115 3.75 -4.67 15.54
CA LEU A 115 5.16 -4.43 15.82
C LEU A 115 5.77 -5.42 16.84
N PRO A 116 5.14 -5.75 17.96
CA PRO A 116 5.74 -6.69 18.93
C PRO A 116 6.13 -8.03 18.27
N THR A 117 5.25 -8.59 17.42
CA THR A 117 5.51 -9.86 16.75
C THR A 117 6.51 -9.71 15.59
N LEU A 118 6.52 -8.58 14.88
CA LEU A 118 7.53 -8.30 13.85
C LEU A 118 8.93 -8.20 14.43
N LEU A 119 9.08 -7.71 15.66
CA LEU A 119 10.37 -7.63 16.36
C LEU A 119 10.91 -9.03 16.78
N GLU A 120 10.05 -10.02 16.89
CA GLU A 120 10.45 -11.41 17.17
C GLU A 120 10.89 -12.16 15.90
N SER A 121 10.61 -11.61 14.72
CA SER A 121 10.93 -12.22 13.43
C SER A 121 12.39 -11.97 13.03
N SER A 122 13.08 -13.00 12.58
CA SER A 122 14.40 -12.87 11.94
C SER A 122 14.37 -12.27 10.52
N ALA A 123 13.17 -12.04 9.99
CA ALA A 123 12.94 -11.52 8.63
C ALA A 123 11.95 -10.35 8.59
N GLY A 124 11.80 -9.64 9.71
CA GLY A 124 10.82 -8.57 9.88
C GLY A 124 10.87 -7.52 8.77
N ALA A 125 9.72 -7.29 8.08
CA ALA A 125 9.62 -6.31 7.02
C ALA A 125 8.26 -5.62 7.00
N ILE A 126 8.27 -4.29 6.87
CA ILE A 126 7.09 -3.45 6.66
C ILE A 126 7.18 -2.80 5.29
N VAL A 127 6.13 -2.92 4.49
CA VAL A 127 6.01 -2.23 3.20
C VAL A 127 4.76 -1.36 3.19
N ASN A 128 4.95 -0.05 3.04
CA ASN A 128 3.89 0.94 3.03
C ASN A 128 3.52 1.31 1.59
N VAL A 129 2.23 1.32 1.26
CA VAL A 129 1.76 1.77 -0.06
C VAL A 129 1.47 3.27 -0.01
N SER A 130 2.41 4.06 -0.53
CA SER A 130 2.25 5.49 -0.73
C SER A 130 1.64 5.76 -2.13
N SER A 131 2.14 6.73 -2.86
CA SER A 131 1.68 7.10 -4.21
C SER A 131 2.71 8.01 -4.88
N VAL A 132 2.71 8.04 -6.20
CA VAL A 132 3.39 9.09 -6.98
C VAL A 132 2.94 10.50 -6.55
N ALA A 133 1.70 10.64 -6.08
CA ALA A 133 1.17 11.93 -5.56
C ALA A 133 1.95 12.48 -4.35
N ALA A 134 2.72 11.65 -3.66
CA ALA A 134 3.60 12.10 -2.57
C ALA A 134 4.84 12.86 -3.07
N THR A 135 5.20 12.71 -4.34
CA THR A 135 6.48 13.18 -4.90
C THR A 135 6.34 13.99 -6.18
N VAL A 136 5.13 14.04 -6.76
CA VAL A 136 4.81 14.79 -7.98
C VAL A 136 3.61 15.68 -7.70
N GLY A 137 3.69 16.96 -8.11
CA GLY A 137 2.54 17.88 -8.06
C GLY A 137 1.47 17.44 -9.06
N LEU A 138 0.34 16.97 -8.56
CA LEU A 138 -0.83 16.60 -9.35
C LEU A 138 -1.95 17.61 -9.10
N PRO A 139 -2.59 18.14 -10.16
CA PRO A 139 -3.75 19.01 -10.00
C PRO A 139 -4.86 18.25 -9.25
N ASP A 140 -5.63 18.95 -8.47
CA ASP A 140 -6.80 18.44 -7.73
C ASP A 140 -6.50 17.24 -6.82
N ARG A 141 -5.33 17.27 -6.14
CA ARG A 141 -4.89 16.17 -5.25
C ARG A 141 -4.24 16.66 -3.94
N VAL A 142 -4.54 17.89 -3.50
CA VAL A 142 -3.85 18.49 -2.35
C VAL A 142 -3.95 17.60 -1.11
N LEU A 143 -5.16 17.27 -0.69
CA LEU A 143 -5.41 16.40 0.47
C LEU A 143 -4.78 15.01 0.33
N TYR A 144 -5.00 14.37 -0.82
CA TYR A 144 -4.43 13.04 -1.09
C TYR A 144 -2.91 13.06 -1.08
N SER A 145 -2.30 14.05 -1.74
CA SER A 145 -0.85 14.22 -1.79
C SER A 145 -0.26 14.45 -0.39
N ALA A 146 -0.91 15.27 0.44
CA ALA A 146 -0.50 15.50 1.82
C ALA A 146 -0.50 14.19 2.63
N SER A 147 -1.58 13.39 2.54
CA SER A 147 -1.67 12.11 3.24
C SER A 147 -0.60 11.10 2.77
N LYS A 148 -0.33 11.03 1.47
CA LYS A 148 0.67 10.10 0.91
C LYS A 148 2.10 10.60 1.13
N GLY A 149 2.31 11.91 1.21
CA GLY A 149 3.57 12.51 1.68
C GLY A 149 3.87 12.15 3.14
N ALA A 150 2.86 12.21 4.02
CA ALA A 150 2.99 11.75 5.40
C ALA A 150 3.41 10.28 5.48
N VAL A 151 2.85 9.40 4.64
CA VAL A 151 3.24 7.97 4.56
C VAL A 151 4.72 7.81 4.22
N LEU A 152 5.26 8.58 3.27
CA LEU A 152 6.70 8.53 2.93
C LEU A 152 7.56 8.99 4.09
N SER A 153 7.22 10.13 4.71
CA SER A 153 7.98 10.66 5.85
C SER A 153 7.99 9.68 7.02
N MET A 154 6.82 9.10 7.36
CA MET A 154 6.73 8.07 8.40
C MET A 154 7.54 6.82 8.04
N THR A 155 7.58 6.40 6.78
CA THR A 155 8.38 5.26 6.34
C THR A 155 9.85 5.45 6.66
N LEU A 156 10.40 6.64 6.40
CA LEU A 156 11.80 6.95 6.71
C LEU A 156 12.08 6.97 8.21
N ALA A 157 11.20 7.59 9.00
CA ALA A 157 11.33 7.64 10.45
C ALA A 157 11.26 6.24 11.06
N MET A 158 10.24 5.45 10.69
CA MET A 158 10.12 4.06 11.14
C MET A 158 11.32 3.21 10.72
N ALA A 159 11.88 3.41 9.52
CA ALA A 159 13.08 2.69 9.10
C ALA A 159 14.28 3.01 9.99
N ALA A 160 14.46 4.27 10.38
CA ALA A 160 15.53 4.67 11.28
C ALA A 160 15.37 4.08 12.68
N ASP A 161 14.16 4.08 13.22
CA ASP A 161 13.86 3.55 14.56
C ASP A 161 13.99 2.02 14.62
N LEU A 162 13.55 1.32 13.56
CA LEU A 162 13.42 -0.14 13.57
C LEU A 162 14.63 -0.88 12.99
N LEU A 163 15.52 -0.20 12.26
CA LEU A 163 16.74 -0.81 11.73
C LEU A 163 17.62 -1.45 12.82
N PRO A 164 17.90 -0.78 13.96
CA PRO A 164 18.67 -1.41 15.05
C PRO A 164 17.97 -2.62 15.68
N LEU A 165 16.66 -2.77 15.47
CA LEU A 165 15.82 -3.85 15.98
C LEU A 165 15.61 -4.97 14.95
N GLY A 166 16.26 -4.89 13.78
CA GLY A 166 16.23 -5.94 12.77
C GLY A 166 15.00 -5.91 11.85
N VAL A 167 14.14 -4.88 11.91
CA VAL A 167 12.98 -4.75 11.02
C VAL A 167 13.25 -3.72 9.93
N ARG A 168 13.07 -4.12 8.67
CA ARG A 168 13.19 -3.22 7.52
C ARG A 168 11.87 -2.53 7.21
N VAL A 169 11.92 -1.26 6.85
CA VAL A 169 10.73 -0.49 6.48
C VAL A 169 10.97 0.23 5.17
N ASN A 170 10.09 0.00 4.20
CA ASN A 170 10.15 0.60 2.87
C ASN A 170 8.76 1.04 2.39
N ALA A 171 8.72 1.79 1.30
CA ALA A 171 7.48 2.13 0.62
C ALA A 171 7.50 1.77 -0.87
N VAL A 172 6.33 1.67 -1.47
CA VAL A 172 6.14 1.75 -2.91
C VAL A 172 5.37 3.02 -3.27
N ASN A 173 5.73 3.65 -4.39
CA ASN A 173 5.02 4.79 -4.96
C ASN A 173 4.41 4.39 -6.31
N PRO A 174 3.20 3.84 -6.33
CA PRO A 174 2.51 3.55 -7.58
C PRO A 174 2.12 4.81 -8.32
N GLY A 175 2.17 4.75 -9.65
CA GLY A 175 1.45 5.67 -10.53
C GLY A 175 -0.05 5.36 -10.53
N THR A 176 -0.79 5.88 -11.52
CA THR A 176 -2.20 5.53 -11.69
C THR A 176 -2.31 4.04 -12.03
N THR A 177 -2.81 3.27 -11.06
CA THR A 177 -2.88 1.81 -11.14
C THR A 177 -4.27 1.36 -11.54
N ASP A 178 -4.38 0.43 -12.50
CA ASP A 178 -5.65 -0.16 -12.94
C ASP A 178 -6.25 -1.01 -11.81
N THR A 179 -7.21 -0.45 -11.12
CA THR A 179 -7.84 -1.00 -9.91
C THR A 179 -9.34 -0.68 -9.90
N PRO A 180 -10.15 -1.39 -9.11
CA PRO A 180 -11.57 -1.05 -8.97
C PRO A 180 -11.83 0.40 -8.52
N TRP A 181 -10.88 1.01 -7.77
CA TRP A 181 -11.00 2.43 -7.40
C TRP A 181 -10.90 3.34 -8.62
N VAL A 182 -9.94 3.10 -9.52
CA VAL A 182 -9.82 3.86 -10.78
C VAL A 182 -11.01 3.57 -11.68
N GLY A 183 -11.54 2.33 -11.70
CA GLY A 183 -12.79 2.01 -12.38
C GLY A 183 -13.94 2.92 -11.94
N ARG A 184 -14.20 3.01 -10.64
CA ARG A 184 -15.24 3.91 -10.10
C ARG A 184 -15.00 5.40 -10.42
N LEU A 185 -13.74 5.83 -10.44
CA LEU A 185 -13.39 7.19 -10.86
C LEU A 185 -13.77 7.45 -12.32
N LEU A 186 -13.47 6.50 -13.19
CA LEU A 186 -13.84 6.57 -14.61
C LEU A 186 -15.35 6.54 -14.80
N ASP A 187 -16.06 5.67 -14.08
CA ASP A 187 -17.53 5.55 -14.17
C ASP A 187 -18.25 6.84 -13.74
N SER A 188 -17.62 7.66 -12.88
CA SER A 188 -18.16 8.96 -12.45
C SER A 188 -17.78 10.13 -13.35
N ALA A 189 -16.90 9.94 -14.33
CA ALA A 189 -16.48 10.99 -15.25
C ALA A 189 -17.52 11.27 -16.32
N ALA A 190 -17.62 12.51 -16.77
CA ALA A 190 -18.52 12.91 -17.86
C ALA A 190 -18.19 12.18 -19.19
N ASP A 191 -16.92 11.90 -19.45
CA ASP A 191 -16.43 11.06 -20.52
C ASP A 191 -15.38 10.08 -19.99
N PRO A 192 -15.79 8.84 -19.63
CA PRO A 192 -14.87 7.81 -19.12
C PRO A 192 -13.71 7.49 -20.04
N SER A 193 -13.93 7.57 -21.36
CA SER A 193 -12.91 7.26 -22.37
C SER A 193 -11.82 8.33 -22.40
N ALA A 194 -12.22 9.60 -22.45
CA ALA A 194 -11.30 10.73 -22.41
C ALA A 194 -10.53 10.78 -21.09
N GLU A 195 -11.19 10.52 -19.94
CA GLU A 195 -10.53 10.49 -18.64
C GLU A 195 -9.51 9.34 -18.55
N ARG A 196 -9.86 8.13 -19.05
CA ARG A 196 -8.90 7.02 -19.14
C ARG A 196 -7.68 7.38 -19.98
N ALA A 197 -7.88 8.01 -21.15
CA ALA A 197 -6.80 8.45 -22.01
C ALA A 197 -5.90 9.49 -21.29
N ALA A 198 -6.50 10.44 -20.58
CA ALA A 198 -5.77 11.44 -19.79
C ALA A 198 -4.95 10.80 -18.66
N LEU A 199 -5.51 9.83 -17.94
CA LEU A 199 -4.79 9.08 -16.90
C LEU A 199 -3.61 8.28 -17.47
N GLN A 200 -3.77 7.66 -18.64
CA GLN A 200 -2.70 6.96 -19.33
C GLN A 200 -1.59 7.91 -19.80
N ALA A 201 -1.97 9.05 -20.37
CA ALA A 201 -1.03 10.04 -20.90
C ALA A 201 -0.16 10.70 -19.80
N ARG A 202 -0.63 10.73 -18.53
CA ARG A 202 0.17 11.21 -17.40
C ARG A 202 1.39 10.34 -17.14
N GLN A 203 1.37 9.07 -17.54
CA GLN A 203 2.46 8.12 -17.32
C GLN A 203 3.31 8.00 -18.58
N PRO A 204 4.62 8.30 -18.55
CA PRO A 204 5.48 8.31 -19.73
C PRO A 204 5.48 7.01 -20.55
N HIS A 205 5.20 5.86 -19.94
CA HIS A 205 5.08 4.59 -20.67
C HIS A 205 3.72 4.41 -21.41
N GLY A 206 2.76 5.35 -21.24
CA GLY A 206 1.53 5.44 -22.04
C GLY A 206 0.40 4.49 -21.64
N ARG A 207 0.45 3.90 -20.43
CA ARG A 207 -0.62 3.02 -19.92
C ARG A 207 -0.83 3.16 -18.42
N LEU A 208 -1.91 2.61 -17.90
CA LEU A 208 -2.05 2.43 -16.45
C LEU A 208 -1.04 1.38 -15.94
N VAL A 209 -0.59 1.53 -14.70
CA VAL A 209 0.22 0.51 -14.02
C VAL A 209 -0.67 -0.68 -13.67
N ALA A 210 -0.23 -1.89 -13.89
CA ALA A 210 -0.99 -3.05 -13.43
C ALA A 210 -0.76 -3.27 -11.92
N ALA A 211 -1.83 -3.65 -11.19
CA ALA A 211 -1.72 -3.97 -9.77
C ALA A 211 -0.66 -5.06 -9.49
N ALA A 212 -0.46 -6.00 -10.42
CA ALA A 212 0.56 -7.03 -10.33
C ALA A 212 1.99 -6.47 -10.38
N GLU A 213 2.26 -5.38 -11.10
CA GLU A 213 3.58 -4.74 -11.16
C GLU A 213 3.93 -4.11 -9.80
N VAL A 214 2.93 -3.48 -9.15
CA VAL A 214 3.08 -2.96 -7.79
C VAL A 214 3.31 -4.10 -6.80
N ALA A 215 2.54 -5.18 -6.89
CA ALA A 215 2.67 -6.35 -6.05
C ALA A 215 4.07 -7.00 -6.14
N HIS A 216 4.67 -7.11 -7.34
CA HIS A 216 6.04 -7.61 -7.51
C HIS A 216 7.06 -6.75 -6.77
N SER A 217 6.90 -5.43 -6.82
CA SER A 217 7.78 -4.50 -6.11
C SER A 217 7.64 -4.63 -4.59
N ILE A 218 6.40 -4.86 -4.09
CA ILE A 218 6.15 -5.15 -2.68
C ILE A 218 6.80 -6.46 -2.26
N VAL A 219 6.66 -7.52 -3.05
CA VAL A 219 7.32 -8.83 -2.79
C VAL A 219 8.83 -8.67 -2.70
N TYR A 220 9.45 -7.92 -3.63
CA TYR A 220 10.88 -7.62 -3.58
C TYR A 220 11.28 -6.93 -2.27
N LEU A 221 10.56 -5.88 -1.87
CA LEU A 221 10.86 -5.13 -0.65
C LEU A 221 10.61 -5.95 0.63
N ALA A 222 9.64 -6.86 0.61
CA ALA A 222 9.31 -7.74 1.72
C ALA A 222 10.30 -8.91 1.86
N SER A 223 10.93 -9.34 0.75
CA SER A 223 11.80 -10.51 0.72
C SER A 223 13.04 -10.36 1.61
N PRO A 224 13.42 -11.39 2.38
CA PRO A 224 14.69 -11.41 3.12
C PRO A 224 15.92 -11.25 2.22
N ARG A 225 15.83 -11.56 0.93
CA ARG A 225 16.90 -11.34 -0.05
C ARG A 225 17.22 -9.88 -0.29
N SER A 226 16.27 -8.98 0.08
CA SER A 226 16.45 -7.52 0.01
C SER A 226 16.97 -6.97 1.34
N GLY A 227 17.81 -7.71 2.05
CA GLY A 227 18.28 -7.41 3.42
C GLY A 227 18.96 -6.05 3.59
N SER A 228 19.59 -5.51 2.54
CA SER A 228 20.21 -4.17 2.56
C SER A 228 19.28 -3.05 2.07
N THR A 229 18.00 -3.36 1.77
CA THR A 229 17.02 -2.38 1.30
C THR A 229 16.10 -1.99 2.44
N THR A 230 16.31 -0.81 3.00
CA THR A 230 15.47 -0.20 4.04
C THR A 230 15.50 1.32 3.93
N GLY A 231 14.48 2.02 4.42
CA GLY A 231 14.38 3.46 4.35
C GLY A 231 14.27 4.01 2.93
N THR A 232 13.74 3.24 1.98
CA THR A 232 13.57 3.67 0.59
C THR A 232 12.12 3.62 0.15
N TYR A 233 11.85 4.29 -0.96
CA TYR A 233 10.62 4.08 -1.72
C TYR A 233 10.95 3.69 -3.17
N LEU A 234 10.20 2.73 -3.68
CA LEU A 234 10.34 2.25 -5.06
C LEU A 234 9.19 2.80 -5.91
N ALA A 235 9.52 3.62 -6.91
CA ALA A 235 8.55 4.14 -7.85
C ALA A 235 8.12 3.05 -8.84
N VAL A 236 6.81 2.82 -8.95
CA VAL A 236 6.17 1.91 -9.91
C VAL A 236 5.14 2.73 -10.69
N ASP A 237 5.61 3.68 -11.50
CA ASP A 237 4.84 4.79 -12.03
C ASP A 237 5.03 5.05 -13.54
N GLY A 238 5.68 4.11 -14.25
CA GLY A 238 5.96 4.26 -15.67
C GLY A 238 6.87 5.43 -16.02
N GLY A 239 7.66 5.91 -15.04
CA GLY A 239 8.59 7.03 -15.19
C GLY A 239 7.99 8.39 -14.85
N MET A 240 6.75 8.46 -14.36
CA MET A 240 6.03 9.71 -14.09
C MET A 240 6.78 10.65 -13.14
N GLN A 241 7.43 10.11 -12.11
CA GLN A 241 8.15 10.91 -11.13
C GLN A 241 9.42 11.56 -11.71
N ARG A 242 10.14 10.88 -12.58
CA ARG A 242 11.52 11.29 -12.93
C ARG A 242 11.79 11.54 -14.39
N LEU A 243 11.01 10.96 -15.30
CA LEU A 243 11.27 11.04 -16.72
C LEU A 243 10.52 12.20 -17.39
N ARG A 244 11.17 12.78 -18.38
CA ARG A 244 10.59 13.81 -19.27
C ARG A 244 10.91 13.39 -20.71
N PRO A 245 10.22 12.35 -21.25
CA PRO A 245 10.47 11.89 -22.60
C PRO A 245 10.12 12.98 -23.62
N ARG A 246 10.85 12.99 -24.72
CA ARG A 246 10.46 13.85 -25.87
C ARG A 246 9.17 13.31 -26.47
N PRO A 247 8.25 14.20 -26.94
CA PRO A 247 7.11 13.77 -27.71
C PRO A 247 7.59 12.91 -28.91
N ARG A 248 6.94 11.80 -29.13
CA ARG A 248 7.15 11.04 -30.37
C ARG A 248 6.34 11.76 -31.44
N GLY A 249 7.02 12.30 -32.47
CA GLY A 249 6.41 12.85 -33.64
C GLY A 249 5.61 11.80 -34.41
#